data_9cbcf6ca66890b2a9b684439c84046fa
#
_entry.id   9cbcf6ca66890b2a9b684439c84046fa
#
_cell.length_a   1.000
_cell.length_b   1.000
_cell.length_c   1.000
_cell.angle_alpha   90.00
_cell.angle_beta   90.00
_cell.angle_gamma   90.00
#
_symmetry.space_group_name_H-M   'P 1'
#
loop_
_entity.id
_entity.type
_entity.pdbx_description
1 polymer ?
#
loop_
_entity_poly.entity_id
_entity_poly.type
_entity_poly.pdbx_seq_one_letter_code
_entity_poly.pdbx_strand_id
1 'polypeptide(L)'
;MNTLASIKEWFKVAKPNPTEKDKATQIGAHFEEVSEMMWALSCNNIANKTYEVSQEFYASSAINKDIDGKCLELPKNWEIDLLDSLCDQIITAIGVGYMMGFDMAGALDEVNKSNWSKFKDGQPVFDENGKIAKTDGYFKPDLAKFLKAGHAQTAE
;
A
#
# COMPACT_ATOMS: atom_id res chain seq x y z
N MET A 1 8.38 -13.51 14.49
CA MET A 1 8.56 -12.04 14.16
C MET A 1 7.14 -11.46 14.10
N ASN A 2 6.87 -10.29 14.69
CA ASN A 2 5.55 -9.71 14.52
C ASN A 2 5.37 -9.19 13.08
N THR A 3 4.13 -9.02 12.63
CA THR A 3 3.81 -8.69 11.23
C THR A 3 4.41 -7.36 10.79
N LEU A 4 4.42 -6.32 11.63
CA LEU A 4 5.05 -5.04 11.31
C LEU A 4 6.57 -5.16 11.10
N ALA A 5 7.25 -5.94 11.95
CA ALA A 5 8.68 -6.20 11.77
C ALA A 5 8.95 -6.99 10.47
N SER A 6 8.09 -7.93 10.11
CA SER A 6 8.18 -8.68 8.86
C SER A 6 7.97 -7.79 7.63
N ILE A 7 6.99 -6.88 7.67
CA ILE A 7 6.76 -5.88 6.60
C ILE A 7 8.00 -4.99 6.44
N LYS A 8 8.58 -4.52 7.53
CA LYS A 8 9.82 -3.71 7.48
C LYS A 8 10.97 -4.48 6.83
N GLU A 9 11.17 -5.76 7.17
CA GLU A 9 12.22 -6.59 6.56
C GLU A 9 11.95 -6.82 5.06
N TRP A 10 10.68 -7.00 4.66
CA TRP A 10 10.32 -7.08 3.25
C TRP A 10 10.77 -5.83 2.48
N PHE A 11 10.50 -4.63 3.01
CA PHE A 11 10.95 -3.38 2.38
C PHE A 11 12.48 -3.23 2.35
N LYS A 12 13.20 -3.68 3.39
CA LYS A 12 14.67 -3.66 3.40
C LYS A 12 15.26 -4.56 2.29
N VAL A 13 14.66 -5.72 2.03
CA VAL A 13 15.09 -6.59 0.93
C VAL A 13 14.69 -5.99 -0.42
N ALA A 14 13.48 -5.47 -0.52
CA ALA A 14 12.96 -4.90 -1.77
C ALA A 14 13.69 -3.62 -2.20
N LYS A 15 13.97 -2.71 -1.26
CA LYS A 15 14.54 -1.37 -1.52
C LYS A 15 15.57 -1.01 -0.43
N PRO A 16 16.75 -1.64 -0.43
CA PRO A 16 17.76 -1.44 0.62
C PRO A 16 18.29 0.01 0.67
N ASN A 17 18.30 0.71 -0.45
CA ASN A 17 18.74 2.10 -0.58
C ASN A 17 17.72 2.89 -1.41
N PRO A 18 16.57 3.31 -0.81
CA PRO A 18 15.51 3.96 -1.56
C PRO A 18 15.94 5.32 -2.11
N THR A 19 15.68 5.54 -3.38
CA THR A 19 15.90 6.81 -4.10
C THR A 19 14.72 7.76 -3.90
N GLU A 20 14.84 9.02 -4.31
CA GLU A 20 13.71 9.98 -4.32
C GLU A 20 12.55 9.47 -5.20
N LYS A 21 12.87 8.83 -6.32
CA LYS A 21 11.87 8.16 -7.16
C LYS A 21 11.16 7.02 -6.45
N ASP A 22 11.86 6.20 -5.68
CA ASP A 22 11.26 5.11 -4.91
C ASP A 22 10.30 5.64 -3.84
N LYS A 23 10.65 6.76 -3.19
CA LYS A 23 9.78 7.43 -2.21
C LYS A 23 8.49 7.92 -2.88
N ALA A 24 8.58 8.61 -4.01
CA ALA A 24 7.42 9.06 -4.77
C ALA A 24 6.56 7.86 -5.23
N THR A 25 7.18 6.82 -5.79
CA THR A 25 6.50 5.59 -6.20
C THR A 25 5.75 4.92 -5.03
N GLN A 26 6.33 4.90 -3.82
CA GLN A 26 5.67 4.30 -2.66
C GLN A 26 4.48 5.12 -2.17
N ILE A 27 4.54 6.46 -2.26
CA ILE A 27 3.37 7.32 -1.99
C ILE A 27 2.27 7.06 -3.03
N GLY A 28 2.64 6.94 -4.31
CA GLY A 28 1.69 6.58 -5.37
C GLY A 28 1.00 5.24 -5.08
N ALA A 29 1.76 4.21 -4.67
CA ALA A 29 1.21 2.91 -4.29
C ALA A 29 0.24 3.02 -3.10
N HIS A 30 0.54 3.87 -2.12
CA HIS A 30 -0.36 4.09 -0.98
C HIS A 30 -1.71 4.70 -1.41
N PHE A 31 -1.71 5.72 -2.28
CA PHE A 31 -2.95 6.29 -2.83
C PHE A 31 -3.70 5.31 -3.74
N GLU A 32 -3.01 4.43 -4.45
CA GLU A 32 -3.64 3.36 -5.23
C GLU A 32 -4.46 2.41 -4.32
N GLU A 33 -3.90 1.96 -3.19
CA GLU A 33 -4.63 1.13 -2.21
C GLU A 33 -5.85 1.86 -1.62
N VAL A 34 -5.76 3.19 -1.39
CA VAL A 34 -6.92 4.00 -0.98
C VAL A 34 -7.98 4.04 -2.08
N SER A 35 -7.58 4.15 -3.36
CA SER A 35 -8.53 4.12 -4.48
C SER A 35 -9.23 2.78 -4.61
N GLU A 36 -8.51 1.66 -4.42
CA GLU A 36 -9.07 0.32 -4.41
C GLU A 36 -10.09 0.13 -3.28
N MET A 37 -9.83 0.67 -2.09
CA MET A 37 -10.81 0.71 -1.00
C MET A 37 -12.08 1.47 -1.41
N MET A 38 -11.97 2.60 -2.10
CA MET A 38 -13.13 3.37 -2.57
C MET A 38 -13.91 2.63 -3.66
N TRP A 39 -13.25 1.92 -4.57
CA TRP A 39 -13.92 1.06 -5.55
C TRP A 39 -14.67 -0.09 -4.87
N ALA A 40 -14.09 -0.73 -3.87
CA ALA A 40 -14.76 -1.77 -3.10
C ALA A 40 -16.05 -1.29 -2.41
N LEU A 41 -16.11 0.01 -2.08
CA LEU A 41 -17.31 0.68 -1.52
C LEU A 41 -18.23 1.27 -2.60
N SER A 42 -17.98 1.02 -3.89
CA SER A 42 -18.70 1.60 -5.03
C SER A 42 -18.65 3.14 -5.11
N CYS A 43 -17.69 3.77 -4.45
CA CYS A 43 -17.47 5.22 -4.46
C CYS A 43 -16.62 5.66 -5.66
N ASN A 44 -17.04 5.32 -6.89
CA ASN A 44 -16.25 5.40 -8.10
C ASN A 44 -15.66 6.79 -8.38
N ASN A 45 -16.42 7.89 -8.13
CA ASN A 45 -15.92 9.25 -8.37
C ASN A 45 -14.74 9.61 -7.46
N ILE A 46 -14.77 9.17 -6.20
CA ILE A 46 -13.67 9.40 -5.25
C ILE A 46 -12.50 8.49 -5.62
N ALA A 47 -12.77 7.22 -5.91
CA ALA A 47 -11.78 6.26 -6.33
C ALA A 47 -10.96 6.76 -7.54
N ASN A 48 -11.64 7.23 -8.60
CA ASN A 48 -10.97 7.73 -9.80
C ASN A 48 -10.06 8.92 -9.50
N LYS A 49 -10.52 9.90 -8.73
CA LYS A 49 -9.69 11.06 -8.33
C LYS A 49 -8.48 10.65 -7.52
N THR A 50 -8.65 9.72 -6.58
CA THR A 50 -7.54 9.22 -5.75
C THR A 50 -6.54 8.41 -6.60
N TYR A 51 -7.05 7.66 -7.57
CA TYR A 51 -6.21 6.94 -8.54
C TYR A 51 -5.40 7.91 -9.43
N GLU A 52 -5.99 9.01 -9.90
CA GLU A 52 -5.26 10.06 -10.62
C GLU A 52 -4.09 10.61 -9.79
N VAL A 53 -4.31 10.89 -8.50
CA VAL A 53 -3.22 11.29 -7.58
C VAL A 53 -2.13 10.23 -7.51
N SER A 54 -2.47 8.94 -7.45
CA SER A 54 -1.48 7.86 -7.45
C SER A 54 -0.61 7.87 -8.72
N GLN A 55 -1.22 8.12 -9.89
CA GLN A 55 -0.52 8.18 -11.17
C GLN A 55 0.42 9.40 -11.26
N GLU A 56 0.04 10.55 -10.69
CA GLU A 56 0.93 11.71 -10.59
C GLU A 56 2.19 11.39 -9.79
N PHE A 57 2.07 10.71 -8.65
CA PHE A 57 3.23 10.26 -7.87
C PHE A 57 4.06 9.22 -8.61
N TYR A 58 3.44 8.31 -9.36
CA TYR A 58 4.16 7.36 -10.20
C TYR A 58 4.92 8.06 -11.35
N ALA A 59 4.41 9.14 -11.88
CA ALA A 59 5.10 9.93 -12.91
C ALA A 59 6.22 10.81 -12.31
N SER A 60 6.08 11.26 -11.05
CA SER A 60 7.04 12.14 -10.41
C SER A 60 8.40 11.49 -10.16
N SER A 61 9.47 12.28 -10.23
CA SER A 61 10.85 11.85 -9.93
C SER A 61 11.25 12.02 -8.45
N ALA A 62 10.45 12.74 -7.66
CA ALA A 62 10.69 13.01 -6.23
C ALA A 62 9.40 13.41 -5.52
N ILE A 63 9.36 13.29 -4.18
CA ILE A 63 8.18 13.61 -3.36
C ILE A 63 7.81 15.10 -3.37
N ASN A 64 8.75 15.97 -3.68
CA ASN A 64 8.58 17.41 -3.70
C ASN A 64 8.56 18.01 -5.13
N LYS A 65 8.10 17.22 -6.09
CA LYS A 65 7.86 17.70 -7.46
C LYS A 65 6.42 17.52 -7.83
N ASP A 66 5.85 18.56 -8.49
CA ASP A 66 4.55 18.46 -9.14
C ASP A 66 4.64 17.65 -10.44
N ILE A 67 3.51 17.49 -11.11
CA ILE A 67 3.40 16.72 -12.36
C ILE A 67 4.26 17.31 -13.49
N ASP A 68 4.49 18.63 -13.48
CA ASP A 68 5.33 19.34 -14.46
C ASP A 68 6.82 19.31 -14.07
N GLY A 69 7.18 18.64 -12.98
CA GLY A 69 8.54 18.54 -12.46
C GLY A 69 9.04 19.77 -11.72
N LYS A 70 8.16 20.75 -11.42
CA LYS A 70 8.49 21.92 -10.63
C LYS A 70 8.71 21.51 -9.17
N CYS A 71 9.80 21.99 -8.58
CA CYS A 71 10.07 21.76 -7.17
C CYS A 71 9.06 22.50 -6.27
N LEU A 72 8.49 21.77 -5.33
CA LEU A 72 7.65 22.29 -4.27
C LEU A 72 8.50 22.53 -3.01
N GLU A 73 8.28 23.64 -2.33
CA GLU A 73 8.91 23.90 -1.04
C GLU A 73 8.19 23.09 0.04
N LEU A 74 8.91 22.20 0.70
CA LEU A 74 8.36 21.41 1.81
C LEU A 74 8.35 22.25 3.10
N PRO A 75 7.29 22.16 3.94
CA PRO A 75 7.24 22.84 5.23
C PRO A 75 8.38 22.41 6.15
N LYS A 76 8.80 23.30 7.07
CA LYS A 76 9.94 23.05 7.98
C LYS A 76 9.85 21.72 8.76
N ASN A 77 8.65 21.32 9.17
CA ASN A 77 8.42 20.11 9.98
C ASN A 77 7.78 18.96 9.19
N TRP A 78 7.86 18.99 7.86
CA TRP A 78 7.15 18.05 6.99
C TRP A 78 7.38 16.57 7.32
N GLU A 79 8.58 16.20 7.81
CA GLU A 79 8.89 14.80 8.17
C GLU A 79 8.11 14.34 9.40
N ILE A 80 7.95 15.22 10.39
CA ILE A 80 7.19 14.92 11.61
C ILE A 80 5.70 14.81 11.26
N ASP A 81 5.18 15.76 10.49
CA ASP A 81 3.77 15.80 10.09
C ASP A 81 3.43 14.60 9.19
N LEU A 82 4.35 14.21 8.30
CA LEU A 82 4.20 13.00 7.49
C LEU A 82 4.20 11.73 8.35
N LEU A 83 5.13 11.62 9.31
CA LEU A 83 5.20 10.45 10.21
C LEU A 83 3.92 10.31 11.04
N ASP A 84 3.43 11.39 11.62
CA ASP A 84 2.18 11.43 12.37
C ASP A 84 0.99 10.96 11.52
N SER A 85 0.85 11.55 10.33
CA SER A 85 -0.19 11.19 9.36
C SER A 85 -0.15 9.72 8.95
N LEU A 86 1.04 9.15 8.76
CA LEU A 86 1.17 7.73 8.41
C LEU A 86 0.78 6.82 9.58
N CYS A 87 1.10 7.20 10.82
CA CYS A 87 0.66 6.48 12.01
C CYS A 87 -0.88 6.50 12.13
N ASP A 88 -1.49 7.66 11.96
CA ASP A 88 -2.95 7.82 12.01
C ASP A 88 -3.66 7.06 10.91
N GLN A 89 -3.10 6.99 9.71
CA GLN A 89 -3.64 6.18 8.62
C GLN A 89 -3.64 4.69 8.97
N ILE A 90 -2.60 4.17 9.62
CA ILE A 90 -2.57 2.77 10.09
C ILE A 90 -3.65 2.54 11.15
N ILE A 91 -3.75 3.45 12.13
CA ILE A 91 -4.75 3.37 13.21
C ILE A 91 -6.17 3.40 12.63
N THR A 92 -6.45 4.35 11.74
CA THR A 92 -7.78 4.50 11.16
C THR A 92 -8.15 3.36 10.22
N ALA A 93 -7.20 2.81 9.45
CA ALA A 93 -7.43 1.62 8.63
C ALA A 93 -7.81 0.40 9.49
N ILE A 94 -7.12 0.18 10.62
CA ILE A 94 -7.47 -0.86 11.59
C ILE A 94 -8.87 -0.58 12.17
N GLY A 95 -9.18 0.69 12.47
CA GLY A 95 -10.50 1.12 12.96
C GLY A 95 -11.64 0.80 11.99
N VAL A 96 -11.45 1.05 10.69
CA VAL A 96 -12.42 0.67 9.65
C VAL A 96 -12.66 -0.83 9.67
N GLY A 97 -11.60 -1.65 9.65
CA GLY A 97 -11.73 -3.10 9.70
C GLY A 97 -12.44 -3.60 10.98
N TYR A 98 -12.12 -3.01 12.13
CA TYR A 98 -12.80 -3.31 13.40
C TYR A 98 -14.31 -3.02 13.33
N MET A 99 -14.71 -1.86 12.82
CA MET A 99 -16.12 -1.47 12.67
C MET A 99 -16.89 -2.38 11.70
N MET A 100 -16.20 -2.91 10.69
CA MET A 100 -16.73 -3.91 9.75
C MET A 100 -16.73 -5.34 10.33
N GLY A 101 -16.12 -5.57 11.48
CA GLY A 101 -16.03 -6.87 12.13
C GLY A 101 -14.99 -7.82 11.52
N PHE A 102 -13.96 -7.29 10.84
CA PHE A 102 -12.90 -8.08 10.22
C PHE A 102 -11.80 -8.44 11.23
N ASP A 103 -11.21 -9.62 11.10
CA ASP A 103 -9.94 -9.94 11.77
C ASP A 103 -8.77 -9.29 11.03
N MET A 104 -8.51 -8.03 11.34
CA MET A 104 -7.44 -7.26 10.70
C MET A 104 -6.04 -7.82 10.98
N ALA A 105 -5.82 -8.41 12.14
CA ALA A 105 -4.51 -8.96 12.50
C ALA A 105 -4.18 -10.20 11.65
N GLY A 106 -5.13 -11.13 11.56
CA GLY A 106 -4.98 -12.32 10.73
C GLY A 106 -4.91 -11.99 9.24
N ALA A 107 -5.74 -11.06 8.77
CA ALA A 107 -5.76 -10.62 7.38
C ALA A 107 -4.42 -9.95 6.98
N LEU A 108 -3.87 -9.07 7.84
CA LEU A 108 -2.58 -8.41 7.58
C LEU A 108 -1.42 -9.42 7.53
N ASP A 109 -1.42 -10.44 8.39
CA ASP A 109 -0.41 -11.50 8.37
C ASP A 109 -0.49 -12.32 7.08
N GLU A 110 -1.69 -12.64 6.61
CA GLU A 110 -1.93 -13.35 5.35
C GLU A 110 -1.45 -12.51 4.13
N VAL A 111 -1.80 -11.23 4.08
CA VAL A 111 -1.33 -10.32 3.02
C VAL A 111 0.19 -10.19 3.05
N ASN A 112 0.80 -10.09 4.23
CA ASN A 112 2.25 -10.03 4.35
C ASN A 112 2.93 -11.30 3.82
N LYS A 113 2.39 -12.50 4.10
CA LYS A 113 2.88 -13.77 3.52
C LYS A 113 2.75 -13.78 1.99
N SER A 114 1.61 -13.32 1.48
CA SER A 114 1.39 -13.15 0.04
C SER A 114 2.40 -12.18 -0.58
N ASN A 115 2.73 -11.07 0.08
CA ASN A 115 3.76 -10.14 -0.40
C ASN A 115 5.16 -10.77 -0.43
N TRP A 116 5.53 -11.56 0.57
CA TRP A 116 6.79 -12.32 0.55
C TRP A 116 6.86 -13.33 -0.59
N SER A 117 5.73 -13.91 -0.98
CA SER A 117 5.68 -14.87 -2.10
C SER A 117 5.91 -14.25 -3.49
N LYS A 118 5.91 -12.92 -3.60
CA LYS A 118 6.30 -12.20 -4.83
C LYS A 118 7.80 -12.29 -5.11
N PHE A 119 8.62 -12.60 -4.11
CA PHE A 119 10.07 -12.70 -4.29
C PHE A 119 10.43 -14.04 -4.95
N LYS A 120 11.34 -13.99 -5.91
CA LYS A 120 11.89 -15.17 -6.55
C LYS A 120 13.29 -15.44 -5.99
N ASP A 121 13.50 -16.64 -5.44
CA ASP A 121 14.77 -17.04 -4.80
C ASP A 121 15.23 -16.01 -3.72
N GLY A 122 14.27 -15.45 -2.98
CA GLY A 122 14.52 -14.44 -1.95
C GLY A 122 14.88 -13.04 -2.48
N GLN A 123 14.75 -12.81 -3.79
CA GLN A 123 15.05 -11.53 -4.43
C GLN A 123 13.80 -10.88 -5.04
N PRO A 124 13.65 -9.54 -4.95
CA PRO A 124 12.56 -8.82 -5.59
C PRO A 124 12.72 -8.82 -7.12
N VAL A 125 11.60 -8.95 -7.82
CA VAL A 125 11.50 -8.70 -9.26
C VAL A 125 10.65 -7.45 -9.45
N PHE A 126 11.10 -6.49 -10.27
CA PHE A 126 10.40 -5.23 -10.49
C PHE A 126 9.74 -5.21 -11.88
N ASP A 127 8.58 -4.58 -11.96
CA ASP A 127 7.95 -4.22 -13.21
C ASP A 127 8.52 -2.92 -13.80
N GLU A 128 8.00 -2.49 -14.95
CA GLU A 128 8.41 -1.26 -15.66
C GLU A 128 8.21 0.03 -14.84
N ASN A 129 7.31 0.01 -13.86
CA ASN A 129 7.01 1.13 -12.97
C ASN A 129 7.85 1.11 -11.67
N GLY A 130 8.74 0.11 -11.51
CA GLY A 130 9.55 -0.06 -10.30
C GLY A 130 8.80 -0.64 -9.11
N LYS A 131 7.59 -1.20 -9.33
CA LYS A 131 6.83 -1.97 -8.34
C LYS A 131 7.34 -3.42 -8.28
N ILE A 132 7.16 -4.08 -7.13
CA ILE A 132 7.43 -5.52 -6.99
C ILE A 132 6.40 -6.31 -7.82
N ALA A 133 6.90 -7.00 -8.85
CA ALA A 133 6.09 -7.83 -9.74
C ALA A 133 5.62 -9.13 -9.06
N LYS A 134 4.49 -9.66 -9.51
CA LYS A 134 4.04 -11.00 -9.14
C LYS A 134 4.82 -12.02 -9.96
N THR A 135 5.56 -12.91 -9.29
CA THR A 135 6.33 -13.99 -9.90
C THR A 135 5.53 -15.30 -9.93
N ASP A 136 6.09 -16.35 -10.53
CA ASP A 136 5.44 -17.68 -10.57
C ASP A 136 5.19 -18.27 -9.18
N GLY A 137 5.93 -17.84 -8.16
CA GLY A 137 5.75 -18.24 -6.76
C GLY A 137 4.66 -17.47 -6.02
N TYR A 138 4.09 -16.43 -6.63
CA TYR A 138 3.08 -15.60 -5.99
C TYR A 138 1.78 -16.37 -5.75
N PHE A 139 1.26 -16.27 -4.53
CA PHE A 139 -0.10 -16.70 -4.19
C PHE A 139 -0.96 -15.52 -3.76
N LYS A 140 -2.22 -15.50 -4.20
CA LYS A 140 -3.20 -14.50 -3.77
C LYS A 140 -3.61 -14.77 -2.32
N PRO A 141 -3.68 -13.73 -1.44
CA PRO A 141 -4.11 -13.94 -0.06
C PRO A 141 -5.57 -14.41 -0.01
N ASP A 142 -5.87 -15.39 0.84
CA ASP A 142 -7.24 -15.82 1.12
C ASP A 142 -7.81 -15.00 2.29
N LEU A 143 -8.52 -13.94 1.96
CA LEU A 143 -9.08 -13.01 2.94
C LEU A 143 -10.49 -13.39 3.41
N ALA A 144 -11.19 -14.32 2.74
CA ALA A 144 -12.55 -14.69 3.09
C ALA A 144 -12.68 -15.23 4.53
N LYS A 145 -11.68 -15.94 5.01
CA LYS A 145 -11.62 -16.51 6.38
C LYS A 145 -11.51 -15.48 7.51
N PHE A 146 -11.20 -14.22 7.18
CA PHE A 146 -11.06 -13.13 8.15
C PHE A 146 -12.28 -12.20 8.19
N LEU A 147 -13.31 -12.49 7.40
CA LEU A 147 -14.59 -11.80 7.45
C LEU A 147 -15.41 -12.34 8.61
N LYS A 148 -16.28 -11.50 9.19
CA LYS A 148 -17.23 -11.95 10.22
C LYS A 148 -18.14 -13.03 9.64
N ALA A 149 -18.34 -14.11 10.40
CA ALA A 149 -19.31 -15.15 10.01
C ALA A 149 -20.68 -14.53 9.74
N GLY A 150 -21.15 -14.57 8.49
CA GLY A 150 -22.38 -13.93 8.02
C GLY A 150 -22.19 -12.95 6.86
N HIS A 151 -21.00 -12.45 6.59
CA HIS A 151 -20.70 -11.61 5.42
C HIS A 151 -20.18 -12.40 4.21
N ALA A 152 -19.91 -13.69 4.37
CA ALA A 152 -19.36 -14.56 3.33
C ALA A 152 -20.37 -15.00 2.24
N GLN A 153 -21.62 -14.54 2.29
CA GLN A 153 -22.68 -15.00 1.36
C GLN A 153 -23.45 -13.84 0.73
N THR A 154 -22.81 -13.07 -0.14
CA THR A 154 -23.50 -12.35 -1.23
C THR A 154 -22.52 -11.98 -2.33
N ALA A 155 -21.93 -12.99 -2.96
CA ALA A 155 -21.31 -12.85 -4.26
C ALA A 155 -21.90 -13.93 -5.17
N GLU A 156 -23.11 -13.65 -5.67
CA GLU A 156 -23.63 -14.25 -6.91
C GLU A 156 -23.55 -13.23 -8.03
#